data_72d2fa02d59382ecb41e7a0a5a2ac030
#
_entry.id   72d2fa02d59382ecb41e7a0a5a2ac030
#
_cell.length_a   1.000
_cell.length_b   1.000
_cell.length_c   1.000
_cell.angle_alpha   90.00
_cell.angle_beta   90.00
_cell.angle_gamma   90.00
#
_symmetry.space_group_name_H-M   'P 1'
#
loop_
_entity.id
_entity.type
_entity.pdbx_description
1 polymer ?
#
loop_
_entity_poly.entity_id
_entity_poly.type
_entity_poly.pdbx_seq_one_letter_code
_entity_poly.pdbx_strand_id
1 'polypeptide(L)'
;MLTGGLVGATNPVTASADRYDSADQKWHAIGQMLNVRVGHTATPLRDGRVLIAGGLTCCQVPNPSAEFYASTAEIYDPAADTFTPTGSMSSARGNHAAALLPDGRVLISGGDGNDPAAPPLGTEIFDPASGLFSSAGDLQAARDSHSAVTLTDGRVLVISGEVPPELAGTVGVGVSATEVFDPATGRWSAGPALDPAFYAATVTMLSNGKVLVFGGQDAGGSPQAAAALFE
;
A
#
# COMPACT_ATOMS: atom_id res chain seq x y z
N MET A 1 14.28 5.33 -1.22
CA MET A 1 14.03 5.08 -2.66
C MET A 1 12.72 5.75 -3.04
N LEU A 2 12.64 6.33 -4.22
CA LEU A 2 11.43 6.87 -4.85
C LEU A 2 11.22 6.11 -6.16
N THR A 3 10.00 5.62 -6.40
CA THR A 3 9.70 4.80 -7.58
C THR A 3 8.38 5.20 -8.21
N GLY A 4 8.31 5.19 -9.56
CA GLY A 4 7.09 5.42 -10.31
C GLY A 4 6.47 6.80 -10.06
N GLY A 5 5.16 6.88 -10.24
CA GLY A 5 4.39 8.09 -10.03
C GLY A 5 3.98 8.78 -11.32
N LEU A 6 3.49 10.01 -11.18
CA LEU A 6 3.03 10.86 -12.28
C LEU A 6 4.11 11.90 -12.60
N VAL A 7 4.33 12.18 -13.88
CA VAL A 7 5.33 13.14 -14.35
C VAL A 7 4.70 14.26 -15.16
N GLY A 8 4.90 15.51 -14.73
CA GLY A 8 4.52 16.72 -15.47
C GLY A 8 3.02 16.94 -15.61
N ALA A 9 2.66 17.95 -16.41
CA ALA A 9 1.28 18.44 -16.54
C ALA A 9 0.35 17.48 -17.32
N THR A 10 0.90 16.53 -18.06
CA THR A 10 0.12 15.55 -18.83
C THR A 10 -0.06 14.23 -18.08
N ASN A 11 0.47 14.13 -16.86
CA ASN A 11 0.41 12.97 -15.97
C ASN A 11 0.78 11.61 -16.60
N PRO A 12 1.85 11.48 -17.42
CA PRO A 12 2.29 10.16 -17.83
C PRO A 12 2.82 9.40 -16.61
N VAL A 13 2.41 8.15 -16.46
CA VAL A 13 2.96 7.25 -15.44
C VAL A 13 4.39 6.88 -15.83
N THR A 14 5.29 6.84 -14.86
CA THR A 14 6.70 6.51 -15.10
C THR A 14 7.14 5.22 -14.43
N ALA A 15 8.14 4.57 -15.02
CA ALA A 15 8.87 3.45 -14.43
C ALA A 15 10.21 3.89 -13.79
N SER A 16 10.51 5.19 -13.78
CA SER A 16 11.77 5.70 -13.21
C SER A 16 11.85 5.42 -11.72
N ALA A 17 13.06 5.24 -11.25
CA ALA A 17 13.35 5.07 -9.84
C ALA A 17 14.62 5.83 -9.46
N ASP A 18 14.61 6.43 -8.27
CA ASP A 18 15.71 7.16 -7.70
C ASP A 18 15.99 6.68 -6.27
N ARG A 19 17.26 6.62 -5.91
CA ARG A 19 17.73 6.31 -4.56
C ARG A 19 18.39 7.53 -3.94
N TYR A 20 17.96 7.91 -2.74
CA TYR A 20 18.68 8.87 -1.93
C TYR A 20 19.84 8.17 -1.22
N ASP A 21 21.04 8.70 -1.33
CA ASP A 21 22.22 8.27 -0.61
C ASP A 21 22.53 9.27 0.51
N SER A 22 22.48 8.80 1.75
CA SER A 22 22.76 9.65 2.92
C SER A 22 24.25 9.99 3.09
N ALA A 23 25.15 9.26 2.44
CA ALA A 23 26.57 9.50 2.54
C ALA A 23 27.01 10.74 1.72
N ASP A 24 26.45 10.91 0.53
CA ASP A 24 26.73 12.08 -0.32
C ASP A 24 25.56 13.08 -0.36
N GLN A 25 24.43 12.76 0.31
CA GLN A 25 23.21 13.58 0.40
C GLN A 25 22.59 13.89 -0.97
N LYS A 26 22.67 12.96 -1.91
CA LYS A 26 22.14 13.13 -3.27
C LYS A 26 21.13 12.04 -3.64
N TRP A 27 20.31 12.38 -4.62
CA TRP A 27 19.50 11.44 -5.36
C TRP A 27 20.28 10.89 -6.54
N HIS A 28 20.26 9.59 -6.70
CA HIS A 28 20.87 8.87 -7.81
C HIS A 28 19.77 8.15 -8.59
N ALA A 29 19.69 8.42 -9.89
CA ALA A 29 18.87 7.62 -10.76
C ALA A 29 19.39 6.17 -10.75
N ILE A 30 18.49 5.24 -10.52
CA ILE A 30 18.75 3.81 -10.57
C ILE A 30 18.02 3.20 -11.77
N GLY A 31 18.08 1.89 -11.95
CA GLY A 31 17.40 1.23 -13.06
C GLY A 31 15.91 1.59 -13.14
N GLN A 32 15.27 1.20 -14.22
CA GLN A 32 13.82 1.38 -14.36
C GLN A 32 13.08 0.14 -13.85
N MET A 33 11.92 0.34 -13.22
CA MET A 33 10.98 -0.73 -12.97
C MET A 33 10.58 -1.42 -14.27
N LEU A 34 10.19 -2.68 -14.20
CA LEU A 34 9.72 -3.43 -15.37
C LEU A 34 8.39 -2.91 -15.91
N ASN A 35 7.59 -2.27 -15.06
CA ASN A 35 6.31 -1.68 -15.42
C ASN A 35 6.19 -0.26 -14.87
N VAL A 36 5.49 0.61 -15.60
CA VAL A 36 5.05 1.90 -15.08
C VAL A 36 4.03 1.67 -13.96
N ARG A 37 4.11 2.44 -12.86
CA ARG A 37 3.23 2.25 -11.70
C ARG A 37 2.93 3.56 -10.99
N VAL A 38 1.68 3.74 -10.56
CA VAL A 38 1.28 4.75 -9.57
C VAL A 38 0.34 4.13 -8.54
N GLY A 39 0.38 4.56 -7.28
CA GLY A 39 -0.40 3.93 -6.20
C GLY A 39 0.02 2.48 -5.90
N HIS A 40 1.26 2.13 -6.23
CA HIS A 40 1.90 0.87 -5.81
C HIS A 40 2.47 1.00 -4.40
N THR A 41 2.84 -0.12 -3.80
CA THR A 41 3.63 -0.12 -2.56
C THR A 41 5.09 -0.49 -2.84
N ALA A 42 6.01 0.10 -2.05
CA ALA A 42 7.43 -0.23 -2.05
C ALA A 42 7.85 -0.56 -0.61
N THR A 43 8.03 -1.85 -0.33
CA THR A 43 8.26 -2.36 1.03
C THR A 43 9.68 -2.92 1.17
N PRO A 44 10.52 -2.33 2.04
CA PRO A 44 11.83 -2.89 2.34
C PRO A 44 11.72 -4.28 2.97
N LEU A 45 12.48 -5.23 2.45
CA LEU A 45 12.61 -6.58 2.97
C LEU A 45 13.78 -6.67 3.97
N ARG A 46 13.80 -7.73 4.79
CA ARG A 46 14.85 -7.91 5.81
C ARG A 46 16.25 -8.11 5.24
N ASP A 47 16.37 -8.58 4.01
CA ASP A 47 17.63 -8.79 3.30
C ASP A 47 18.15 -7.54 2.57
N GLY A 48 17.44 -6.41 2.71
CA GLY A 48 17.79 -5.13 2.10
C GLY A 48 17.21 -4.91 0.71
N ARG A 49 16.59 -5.92 0.09
CA ARG A 49 15.85 -5.76 -1.16
C ARG A 49 14.53 -5.01 -0.91
N VAL A 50 13.85 -4.60 -1.96
CA VAL A 50 12.56 -3.90 -1.86
C VAL A 50 11.53 -4.61 -2.74
N LEU A 51 10.39 -4.99 -2.14
CA LEU A 51 9.23 -5.45 -2.88
C LEU A 51 8.45 -4.25 -3.41
N ILE A 52 8.16 -4.26 -4.71
CA ILE A 52 7.28 -3.29 -5.38
C ILE A 52 6.09 -4.07 -5.90
N ALA A 53 4.88 -3.73 -5.44
CA ALA A 53 3.69 -4.51 -5.74
C ALA A 53 2.52 -3.65 -6.22
N GLY A 54 1.77 -4.14 -7.21
CA GLY A 54 0.55 -3.56 -7.69
C GLY A 54 0.69 -2.19 -8.35
N GLY A 55 -0.30 -1.35 -8.13
CA GLY A 55 -0.41 -0.01 -8.69
C GLY A 55 -1.15 0.03 -10.02
N LEU A 56 -1.53 1.23 -10.41
CA LEU A 56 -2.14 1.54 -11.67
C LEU A 56 -1.07 1.58 -12.76
N THR A 57 -1.26 0.85 -13.85
CA THR A 57 -0.35 0.75 -15.01
C THR A 57 -0.95 1.45 -16.23
N CYS A 58 -1.61 2.56 -16.02
CA CYS A 58 -2.37 3.23 -17.06
C CYS A 58 -1.53 3.80 -18.20
N CYS A 59 -2.24 4.15 -19.27
CA CYS A 59 -1.82 5.06 -20.33
C CYS A 59 -0.87 4.50 -21.37
N GLN A 60 -0.82 3.18 -21.56
CA GLN A 60 -0.22 2.61 -22.77
C GLN A 60 -1.26 2.54 -23.90
N VAL A 61 -0.94 3.21 -24.99
CA VAL A 61 -1.74 3.23 -26.21
C VAL A 61 -2.11 1.79 -26.64
N PRO A 62 -3.37 1.46 -27.03
CA PRO A 62 -4.22 2.35 -27.81
C PRO A 62 -5.44 2.96 -27.05
N ASN A 63 -5.62 2.68 -25.76
CA ASN A 63 -6.75 3.26 -25.04
C ASN A 63 -6.27 4.03 -23.80
N PRO A 64 -6.08 5.35 -23.89
CA PRO A 64 -5.66 6.18 -22.74
C PRO A 64 -6.72 6.30 -21.64
N SER A 65 -7.92 5.76 -21.85
CA SER A 65 -9.01 5.78 -20.87
C SER A 65 -9.13 4.46 -20.10
N ALA A 66 -8.34 3.43 -20.42
CA ALA A 66 -8.36 2.18 -19.69
C ALA A 66 -7.30 2.21 -18.59
N GLU A 67 -7.72 2.51 -17.39
CA GLU A 67 -6.93 2.35 -16.19
C GLU A 67 -6.95 0.87 -15.81
N PHE A 68 -5.77 0.28 -15.66
CA PHE A 68 -5.65 -1.11 -15.24
C PHE A 68 -4.75 -1.20 -14.03
N TYR A 69 -5.32 -1.65 -12.93
CA TYR A 69 -4.54 -2.05 -11.78
C TYR A 69 -3.76 -3.33 -12.08
N ALA A 70 -2.53 -3.40 -11.60
CA ALA A 70 -1.67 -4.55 -11.77
C ALA A 70 -1.77 -5.52 -10.60
N SER A 71 -1.72 -6.82 -10.90
CA SER A 71 -1.43 -7.85 -9.91
C SER A 71 0.07 -8.16 -9.82
N THR A 72 0.87 -7.69 -10.79
CA THR A 72 2.29 -7.99 -10.87
C THR A 72 3.10 -7.32 -9.77
N ALA A 73 4.18 -7.97 -9.37
CA ALA A 73 5.17 -7.42 -8.45
C ALA A 73 6.60 -7.65 -8.98
N GLU A 74 7.52 -6.86 -8.45
CA GLU A 74 8.94 -6.91 -8.80
C GLU A 74 9.80 -6.63 -7.57
N ILE A 75 11.02 -7.13 -7.58
CA ILE A 75 12.01 -6.94 -6.53
C ILE A 75 13.11 -6.02 -7.05
N TYR A 76 13.38 -4.94 -6.33
CA TYR A 76 14.60 -4.16 -6.50
C TYR A 76 15.70 -4.70 -5.60
N ASP A 77 16.86 -5.00 -6.18
CA ASP A 77 18.07 -5.38 -5.48
C ASP A 77 19.06 -4.18 -5.49
N PRO A 78 19.30 -3.52 -4.34
CA PRO A 78 20.19 -2.37 -4.27
C PRO A 78 21.67 -2.74 -4.43
N ALA A 79 22.06 -4.01 -4.28
CA ALA A 79 23.43 -4.44 -4.47
C ALA A 79 23.78 -4.63 -5.97
N ALA A 80 22.81 -5.11 -6.74
CA ALA A 80 22.92 -5.29 -8.18
C ALA A 80 22.43 -4.09 -8.99
N ASP A 81 21.69 -3.17 -8.34
CA ASP A 81 20.98 -2.04 -8.97
C ASP A 81 20.01 -2.48 -10.08
N THR A 82 19.25 -3.54 -9.81
CA THR A 82 18.38 -4.18 -10.79
C THR A 82 16.98 -4.43 -10.26
N PHE A 83 15.99 -4.39 -11.17
CA PHE A 83 14.62 -4.83 -10.94
C PHE A 83 14.41 -6.19 -11.58
N THR A 84 13.85 -7.13 -10.84
CA THR A 84 13.54 -8.48 -11.31
C THR A 84 12.07 -8.83 -11.02
N PRO A 85 11.38 -9.57 -11.92
CA PRO A 85 10.01 -9.97 -11.67
C PRO A 85 9.95 -10.99 -10.52
N THR A 86 8.84 -10.97 -9.79
CA THR A 86 8.50 -11.99 -8.79
C THR A 86 7.09 -12.51 -9.03
N GLY A 87 6.53 -13.32 -8.13
CA GLY A 87 5.15 -13.78 -8.23
C GLY A 87 4.15 -12.64 -8.32
N SER A 88 2.94 -12.93 -8.78
CA SER A 88 1.84 -11.98 -8.86
C SER A 88 0.82 -12.22 -7.75
N MET A 89 0.16 -11.16 -7.30
CA MET A 89 -1.03 -11.24 -6.46
C MET A 89 -2.17 -11.94 -7.22
N SER A 90 -3.11 -12.51 -6.49
CA SER A 90 -4.32 -13.10 -7.06
C SER A 90 -5.29 -12.05 -7.60
N SER A 91 -5.27 -10.84 -7.01
CA SER A 91 -6.10 -9.71 -7.43
C SER A 91 -5.25 -8.51 -7.77
N ALA A 92 -5.56 -7.88 -8.91
CA ALA A 92 -4.98 -6.61 -9.29
C ALA A 92 -5.45 -5.51 -8.33
N ARG A 93 -4.51 -4.67 -7.86
CA ARG A 93 -4.82 -3.61 -6.90
C ARG A 93 -3.87 -2.43 -6.95
N GLY A 94 -4.37 -1.24 -6.65
CA GLY A 94 -3.61 -0.03 -6.35
C GLY A 94 -4.16 0.65 -5.11
N ASN A 95 -3.49 1.69 -4.62
CA ASN A 95 -3.84 2.40 -3.39
C ASN A 95 -4.04 1.48 -2.17
N HIS A 96 -3.47 0.28 -2.25
CA HIS A 96 -3.46 -0.72 -1.18
C HIS A 96 -2.37 -0.40 -0.16
N ALA A 97 -2.43 -1.04 1.01
CA ALA A 97 -1.36 -0.94 2.00
C ALA A 97 -0.52 -2.21 2.05
N ALA A 98 0.74 -2.05 2.48
CA ALA A 98 1.68 -3.14 2.69
C ALA A 98 2.40 -2.98 4.03
N ALA A 99 2.60 -4.09 4.76
CA ALA A 99 3.30 -4.11 6.04
C ALA A 99 4.27 -5.30 6.11
N LEU A 100 5.52 -5.02 6.51
CA LEU A 100 6.51 -6.07 6.76
C LEU A 100 6.18 -6.80 8.07
N LEU A 101 6.01 -8.10 8.01
CA LEU A 101 5.74 -8.97 9.16
C LEU A 101 7.03 -9.30 9.94
N PRO A 102 6.90 -9.69 11.23
CA PRO A 102 8.06 -10.05 12.05
C PRO A 102 8.86 -11.24 11.52
N ASP A 103 8.28 -12.10 10.70
CA ASP A 103 8.97 -13.23 10.07
C ASP A 103 9.63 -12.88 8.72
N GLY A 104 9.48 -11.65 8.26
CA GLY A 104 10.08 -11.13 7.01
C GLY A 104 9.17 -11.23 5.79
N ARG A 105 7.98 -11.82 5.91
CA ARG A 105 6.96 -11.79 4.87
C ARG A 105 6.29 -10.41 4.82
N VAL A 106 5.55 -10.12 3.76
CA VAL A 106 4.85 -8.84 3.58
C VAL A 106 3.35 -9.07 3.44
N LEU A 107 2.56 -8.46 4.32
CA LEU A 107 1.10 -8.41 4.20
C LEU A 107 0.70 -7.30 3.22
N ILE A 108 -0.20 -7.62 2.30
CA ILE A 108 -0.86 -6.69 1.37
C ILE A 108 -2.34 -6.67 1.70
N SER A 109 -2.94 -5.49 1.82
CA SER A 109 -4.36 -5.36 2.20
C SER A 109 -5.09 -4.31 1.38
N GLY A 110 -6.37 -4.56 1.07
CA GLY A 110 -7.30 -3.65 0.42
C GLY A 110 -6.87 -3.08 -0.92
N GLY A 111 -7.25 -1.84 -1.17
CA GLY A 111 -6.97 -1.10 -2.40
C GLY A 111 -8.12 -1.10 -3.40
N ASP A 112 -7.91 -0.38 -4.50
CA ASP A 112 -8.79 -0.40 -5.67
C ASP A 112 -8.43 -1.55 -6.59
N GLY A 113 -9.41 -2.03 -7.36
CA GLY A 113 -9.25 -3.11 -8.33
C GLY A 113 -9.85 -2.76 -9.69
N ASN A 114 -9.70 -3.68 -10.64
CA ASN A 114 -10.22 -3.51 -12.01
C ASN A 114 -11.76 -3.65 -12.09
N ASP A 115 -12.40 -4.16 -11.07
CA ASP A 115 -13.86 -4.17 -10.93
C ASP A 115 -14.27 -3.23 -9.79
N PRO A 116 -14.73 -2.03 -10.09
CA PRO A 116 -15.12 -1.06 -9.08
C PRO A 116 -16.32 -1.53 -8.22
N ALA A 117 -17.16 -2.44 -8.74
CA ALA A 117 -18.26 -3.02 -7.98
C ALA A 117 -17.80 -4.12 -6.99
N ALA A 118 -16.56 -4.61 -7.15
CA ALA A 118 -15.98 -5.67 -6.33
C ALA A 118 -14.52 -5.36 -5.97
N PRO A 119 -14.25 -4.31 -5.17
CA PRO A 119 -12.90 -3.96 -4.76
C PRO A 119 -12.27 -5.12 -3.94
N PRO A 120 -10.94 -5.29 -4.00
CA PRO A 120 -10.27 -6.42 -3.34
C PRO A 120 -10.42 -6.38 -1.81
N LEU A 121 -11.28 -7.21 -1.24
CA LEU A 121 -11.35 -7.48 0.21
C LEU A 121 -10.24 -8.42 0.64
N GLY A 122 -9.87 -9.36 -0.24
CA GLY A 122 -8.86 -10.37 0.02
C GLY A 122 -7.51 -9.77 0.33
N THR A 123 -6.89 -10.23 1.39
CA THR A 123 -5.53 -9.88 1.76
C THR A 123 -4.57 -10.99 1.36
N GLU A 124 -3.32 -10.63 1.07
CA GLU A 124 -2.32 -11.56 0.58
C GLU A 124 -1.00 -11.38 1.33
N ILE A 125 -0.28 -12.46 1.50
CA ILE A 125 1.07 -12.44 2.07
C ILE A 125 2.06 -12.83 0.99
N PHE A 126 3.04 -11.97 0.76
CA PHE A 126 4.22 -12.24 -0.04
C PHE A 126 5.31 -12.90 0.81
N ASP A 127 5.83 -14.03 0.34
CA ASP A 127 6.98 -14.70 0.94
C ASP A 127 8.24 -14.44 0.08
N PRO A 128 9.22 -13.66 0.57
CA PRO A 128 10.43 -13.35 -0.18
C PRO A 128 11.36 -14.54 -0.42
N ALA A 129 11.20 -15.66 0.32
CA ALA A 129 11.99 -16.85 0.13
C ALA A 129 11.51 -17.68 -1.08
N SER A 130 10.20 -17.76 -1.30
CA SER A 130 9.60 -18.45 -2.44
C SER A 130 9.32 -17.53 -3.63
N GLY A 131 9.20 -16.20 -3.38
CA GLY A 131 8.76 -15.21 -4.34
C GLY A 131 7.26 -15.32 -4.68
N LEU A 132 6.45 -15.95 -3.84
CA LEU A 132 5.03 -16.20 -4.12
C LEU A 132 4.11 -15.46 -3.15
N PHE A 133 2.89 -15.16 -3.63
CA PHE A 133 1.79 -14.65 -2.82
C PHE A 133 0.86 -15.79 -2.40
N SER A 134 0.27 -15.66 -1.22
CA SER A 134 -0.75 -16.57 -0.70
C SER A 134 -1.84 -15.77 0.02
N SER A 135 -3.07 -16.30 0.04
CA SER A 135 -4.20 -15.65 0.74
C SER A 135 -3.94 -15.54 2.24
N ALA A 136 -4.38 -14.42 2.82
CA ALA A 136 -4.33 -14.14 4.25
C ALA A 136 -5.73 -13.79 4.82
N GLY A 137 -6.79 -14.24 4.15
CA GLY A 137 -8.17 -13.94 4.52
C GLY A 137 -8.63 -12.58 3.98
N ASP A 138 -9.78 -12.12 4.45
CA ASP A 138 -10.46 -10.94 3.93
C ASP A 138 -10.57 -9.86 5.01
N LEU A 139 -10.48 -8.59 4.59
CA LEU A 139 -10.92 -7.46 5.39
C LEU A 139 -12.45 -7.51 5.56
N GLN A 140 -12.94 -7.02 6.69
CA GLN A 140 -14.40 -6.90 6.95
C GLN A 140 -15.00 -5.73 6.17
N ALA A 141 -14.22 -4.70 5.88
CA ALA A 141 -14.64 -3.54 5.11
C ALA A 141 -13.69 -3.26 3.95
N ALA A 142 -14.26 -3.06 2.75
CA ALA A 142 -13.50 -2.56 1.60
C ALA A 142 -12.93 -1.19 1.93
N ARG A 143 -11.67 -1.00 1.61
CA ARG A 143 -10.97 0.28 1.80
C ARG A 143 -9.78 0.42 0.86
N ASP A 144 -9.57 1.62 0.39
CA ASP A 144 -8.37 2.07 -0.27
C ASP A 144 -7.76 3.26 0.47
N SER A 145 -6.57 3.71 0.05
CA SER A 145 -5.89 4.89 0.62
C SER A 145 -5.76 4.81 2.16
N HIS A 146 -5.72 3.59 2.68
CA HIS A 146 -5.52 3.28 4.08
C HIS A 146 -4.04 3.03 4.40
N SER A 147 -3.73 2.88 5.67
CA SER A 147 -2.40 2.52 6.14
C SER A 147 -2.41 1.18 6.85
N ALA A 148 -1.29 0.46 6.76
CA ALA A 148 -1.02 -0.74 7.52
C ALA A 148 0.29 -0.56 8.30
N VAL A 149 0.27 -0.80 9.61
CA VAL A 149 1.44 -0.66 10.47
C VAL A 149 1.63 -1.89 11.33
N THR A 150 2.87 -2.42 11.35
CA THR A 150 3.23 -3.53 12.22
C THR A 150 3.42 -3.04 13.64
N LEU A 151 2.64 -3.59 14.57
CA LEU A 151 2.67 -3.29 15.99
C LEU A 151 3.89 -3.93 16.66
N THR A 152 4.20 -3.48 17.87
CA THR A 152 5.34 -4.02 18.66
C THR A 152 5.19 -5.48 19.05
N ASP A 153 3.95 -5.98 19.13
CA ASP A 153 3.64 -7.39 19.39
C ASP A 153 3.63 -8.27 18.12
N GLY A 154 3.90 -7.65 16.96
CA GLY A 154 4.01 -8.33 15.67
C GLY A 154 2.70 -8.43 14.88
N ARG A 155 1.57 -8.03 15.45
CA ARG A 155 0.32 -7.89 14.69
C ARG A 155 0.38 -6.70 13.75
N VAL A 156 -0.53 -6.65 12.78
CA VAL A 156 -0.64 -5.52 11.86
C VAL A 156 -1.98 -4.81 12.08
N LEU A 157 -1.92 -3.53 12.37
CA LEU A 157 -3.09 -2.65 12.42
C LEU A 157 -3.32 -2.04 11.03
N VAL A 158 -4.52 -2.25 10.50
CA VAL A 158 -5.05 -1.57 9.31
C VAL A 158 -5.98 -0.47 9.77
N ILE A 159 -5.72 0.75 9.35
CA ILE A 159 -6.35 1.95 9.91
C ILE A 159 -6.57 3.00 8.82
N SER A 160 -7.63 3.81 8.97
CA SER A 160 -7.95 4.85 8.01
C SER A 160 -8.47 4.28 6.67
N GLY A 161 -8.47 5.10 5.65
CA GLY A 161 -8.92 4.75 4.30
C GLY A 161 -10.34 5.22 4.04
N GLU A 162 -10.75 5.08 2.80
CA GLU A 162 -12.10 5.37 2.35
C GLU A 162 -12.78 4.14 1.76
N VAL A 163 -14.09 4.12 1.82
CA VAL A 163 -14.88 3.15 1.06
C VAL A 163 -14.85 3.59 -0.39
N PRO A 164 -14.51 2.70 -1.35
CA PRO A 164 -14.56 3.04 -2.76
C PRO A 164 -15.90 3.68 -3.15
N PRO A 165 -15.87 4.79 -3.93
CA PRO A 165 -17.08 5.59 -4.27
C PRO A 165 -18.22 4.77 -4.86
N GLU A 166 -17.89 3.72 -5.62
CA GLU A 166 -18.83 2.83 -6.29
C GLU A 166 -19.68 2.02 -5.30
N LEU A 167 -19.14 1.74 -4.11
CA LEU A 167 -19.88 1.06 -3.03
C LEU A 167 -20.61 2.05 -2.12
N ALA A 168 -20.01 3.22 -1.87
CA ALA A 168 -20.55 4.22 -0.97
C ALA A 168 -21.66 5.07 -1.62
N GLY A 169 -21.70 5.17 -2.95
CA GLY A 169 -22.56 6.07 -3.70
C GLY A 169 -22.21 7.56 -3.53
N THR A 170 -21.17 7.86 -2.76
CA THR A 170 -20.64 9.20 -2.50
C THR A 170 -19.12 9.14 -2.37
N VAL A 171 -18.42 10.22 -2.70
CA VAL A 171 -16.97 10.31 -2.61
C VAL A 171 -16.53 10.55 -1.17
N GLY A 172 -15.42 9.93 -0.76
CA GLY A 172 -14.72 10.29 0.47
C GLY A 172 -15.40 9.82 1.76
N VAL A 173 -16.03 8.65 1.76
CA VAL A 173 -16.55 8.06 3.00
C VAL A 173 -15.41 7.38 3.76
N GLY A 174 -14.86 8.10 4.75
CA GLY A 174 -13.80 7.58 5.59
C GLY A 174 -14.23 6.35 6.40
N VAL A 175 -13.34 5.38 6.53
CA VAL A 175 -13.55 4.15 7.31
C VAL A 175 -13.08 4.36 8.74
N SER A 176 -14.00 4.42 9.71
CA SER A 176 -13.68 4.52 11.14
C SER A 176 -13.24 3.19 11.74
N ALA A 177 -13.71 2.07 11.18
CA ALA A 177 -13.36 0.75 11.66
C ALA A 177 -11.89 0.44 11.38
N THR A 178 -11.14 0.05 12.38
CA THR A 178 -9.80 -0.50 12.22
C THR A 178 -9.86 -2.02 12.30
N GLU A 179 -8.87 -2.67 11.67
CA GLU A 179 -8.78 -4.12 11.67
C GLU A 179 -7.37 -4.56 12.03
N VAL A 180 -7.26 -5.66 12.75
CA VAL A 180 -5.97 -6.19 13.22
C VAL A 180 -5.77 -7.58 12.65
N PHE A 181 -4.66 -7.76 11.94
CA PHE A 181 -4.18 -9.06 11.47
C PHE A 181 -3.19 -9.66 12.48
N ASP A 182 -3.42 -10.89 12.85
CA ASP A 182 -2.49 -11.66 13.66
C ASP A 182 -1.74 -12.68 12.78
N PRO A 183 -0.45 -12.47 12.49
CA PRO A 183 0.32 -13.35 11.61
C PRO A 183 0.60 -14.73 12.22
N ALA A 184 0.49 -14.89 13.54
CA ALA A 184 0.67 -16.18 14.20
C ALA A 184 -0.53 -17.11 13.99
N THR A 185 -1.73 -16.56 13.89
CA THR A 185 -2.97 -17.32 13.69
C THR A 185 -3.52 -17.21 12.26
N GLY A 186 -3.04 -16.25 11.47
CA GLY A 186 -3.57 -15.93 10.15
C GLY A 186 -4.99 -15.34 10.19
N ARG A 187 -5.39 -14.69 11.29
CA ARG A 187 -6.77 -14.22 11.48
C ARG A 187 -6.87 -12.72 11.59
N TRP A 188 -7.98 -12.19 11.09
CA TRP A 188 -8.40 -10.82 11.24
C TRP A 188 -9.35 -10.65 12.42
N SER A 189 -9.29 -9.53 13.10
CA SER A 189 -10.21 -9.11 14.16
C SER A 189 -10.45 -7.61 14.11
N ALA A 190 -11.57 -7.14 14.66
CA ALA A 190 -11.81 -5.73 14.82
C ALA A 190 -10.78 -5.10 15.76
N GLY A 191 -10.30 -3.93 15.39
CA GLY A 191 -9.48 -3.06 16.23
C GLY A 191 -10.30 -1.92 16.86
N PRO A 192 -9.66 -1.01 17.63
CA PRO A 192 -10.32 0.17 18.17
C PRO A 192 -10.72 1.13 17.04
N ALA A 193 -11.93 1.70 17.11
CA ALA A 193 -12.41 2.62 16.08
C ALA A 193 -11.56 3.91 16.04
N LEU A 194 -11.35 4.43 14.82
CA LEU A 194 -10.77 5.74 14.57
C LEU A 194 -11.90 6.80 14.55
N ASP A 195 -11.87 7.73 15.49
CA ASP A 195 -12.86 8.81 15.57
C ASP A 195 -12.15 10.17 15.75
N PRO A 196 -12.33 11.10 14.83
CA PRO A 196 -13.09 10.98 13.57
C PRO A 196 -12.39 10.09 12.53
N ALA A 197 -13.20 9.56 11.59
CA ALA A 197 -12.67 8.81 10.45
C ALA A 197 -11.93 9.73 9.47
N PHE A 198 -10.76 9.28 9.04
CA PHE A 198 -9.96 9.96 8.01
C PHE A 198 -9.63 8.99 6.89
N TYR A 199 -9.32 9.50 5.71
CA TYR A 199 -8.65 8.74 4.66
C TYR A 199 -7.40 9.48 4.18
N ALA A 200 -6.50 8.78 3.50
CA ALA A 200 -5.19 9.31 3.12
C ALA A 200 -4.39 9.93 4.28
N ALA A 201 -4.62 9.45 5.51
CA ALA A 201 -3.88 9.89 6.69
C ALA A 201 -2.47 9.28 6.72
N THR A 202 -1.53 9.98 7.32
CA THR A 202 -0.21 9.43 7.63
C THR A 202 -0.27 8.67 8.95
N VAL A 203 0.29 7.46 8.95
CA VAL A 203 0.32 6.57 10.13
C VAL A 203 1.76 6.17 10.42
N THR A 204 2.16 6.24 11.67
CA THR A 204 3.50 5.84 12.09
C THR A 204 3.51 5.18 13.47
N MET A 205 4.33 4.15 13.61
CA MET A 205 4.63 3.53 14.90
C MET A 205 5.66 4.39 15.64
N LEU A 206 5.34 4.80 16.85
CA LEU A 206 6.25 5.50 17.73
C LEU A 206 7.13 4.52 18.53
N SER A 207 8.30 5.00 18.98
CA SER A 207 9.24 4.18 19.76
C SER A 207 8.70 3.71 21.11
N ASN A 208 7.64 4.35 21.61
CA ASN A 208 6.95 3.96 22.85
C ASN A 208 5.83 2.91 22.62
N GLY A 209 5.69 2.37 21.41
CA GLY A 209 4.70 1.36 21.07
C GLY A 209 3.31 1.90 20.68
N LYS A 210 3.12 3.22 20.70
CA LYS A 210 1.87 3.84 20.28
C LYS A 210 1.88 4.13 18.77
N VAL A 211 0.69 4.13 18.15
CA VAL A 211 0.51 4.48 16.75
C VAL A 211 -0.01 5.91 16.64
N LEU A 212 0.72 6.76 15.95
CA LEU A 212 0.31 8.12 15.64
C LEU A 212 -0.34 8.15 14.26
N VAL A 213 -1.56 8.69 14.20
CA VAL A 213 -2.31 8.97 12.97
C VAL A 213 -2.47 10.47 12.86
N PHE A 214 -2.14 11.07 11.74
CA PHE A 214 -2.27 12.52 11.58
C PHE A 214 -2.56 12.94 10.13
N GLY A 215 -3.22 14.09 10.00
CA GLY A 215 -3.60 14.65 8.70
C GLY A 215 -4.69 13.84 8.03
N GLY A 216 -4.65 13.85 6.69
CA GLY A 216 -5.66 13.19 5.86
C GLY A 216 -6.82 14.11 5.52
N GLN A 217 -7.92 13.51 5.09
CA GLN A 217 -9.14 14.19 4.68
C GLN A 217 -10.34 13.58 5.39
N ASP A 218 -11.37 14.40 5.64
CA ASP A 218 -12.66 13.92 6.14
C ASP A 218 -13.58 13.43 5.01
N ALA A 219 -14.77 12.97 5.37
CA ALA A 219 -15.78 12.48 4.43
C ALA A 219 -16.22 13.51 3.37
N GLY A 220 -15.91 14.78 3.54
CA GLY A 220 -16.16 15.84 2.56
C GLY A 220 -14.96 16.18 1.69
N GLY A 221 -13.84 15.46 1.84
CA GLY A 221 -12.58 15.75 1.14
C GLY A 221 -11.83 16.96 1.69
N SER A 222 -12.22 17.47 2.86
CA SER A 222 -11.54 18.63 3.46
C SER A 222 -10.29 18.16 4.22
N PRO A 223 -9.14 18.84 4.01
CA PRO A 223 -7.92 18.52 4.74
C PRO A 223 -8.11 18.66 6.24
N GLN A 224 -7.58 17.71 7.01
CA GLN A 224 -7.66 17.68 8.45
C GLN A 224 -6.30 17.93 9.09
N ALA A 225 -6.28 18.78 10.13
CA ALA A 225 -5.10 19.01 10.96
C ALA A 225 -5.15 18.16 12.26
N ALA A 226 -6.09 17.24 12.34
CA ALA A 226 -6.27 16.39 13.53
C ALA A 226 -5.17 15.33 13.64
N ALA A 227 -4.91 14.91 14.87
CA ALA A 227 -4.05 13.76 15.17
C ALA A 227 -4.73 12.87 16.22
N ALA A 228 -4.57 11.56 16.07
CA ALA A 228 -5.01 10.56 17.04
C ALA A 228 -3.83 9.68 17.47
N LEU A 229 -3.83 9.26 18.73
CA LEU A 229 -2.84 8.36 19.30
C LEU A 229 -3.54 7.08 19.78
N PHE A 230 -3.10 5.93 19.26
CA PHE A 230 -3.58 4.61 19.66
C PHE A 230 -2.58 3.95 20.60
N GLU A 231 -3.09 3.28 21.63
CA GLU A 231 -2.31 2.56 22.65
C GLU A 231 -2.37 1.04 22.42
#